data_ede3bb31fb4e47487cdbb2c1aeef55db
#
_entry.id   ede3bb31fb4e47487cdbb2c1aeef55db
#
_cell.length_a   1.000
_cell.length_b   1.000
_cell.length_c   1.000
_cell.angle_alpha   90.00
_cell.angle_beta   90.00
_cell.angle_gamma   90.00
#
_symmetry.space_group_name_H-M   'P 1'
#
loop_
_entity.id
_entity.type
_entity.pdbx_description
1 polymer ?
#
loop_
_entity_poly.entity_id
_entity_poly.type
_entity_poly.pdbx_seq_one_letter_code
_entity_poly.pdbx_strand_id
1 'polypeptide(L)'
;MGIYHGTNAAATYPRIIGHEMVGVVEETGADVKNLKIGNRVIINQVTSCGECYPCRKGRGNVCDHLKVRGVHIDGGYREYIAVPESDCYILPDSLSDEDAVMIEPTTIAIQSCTRAELEKDDMLLIYGAGALGSSILKIASKICDHIIVADIMDDKLEEAKHAGAKYTINAMTEDFQAKVLEYTHGRGSTVS
;
A
#
# COMPACT_ATOMS: atom_id res chain seq x y z
N MET A 1 -10.17 8.55 -1.88
CA MET A 1 -10.95 9.84 -1.85
C MET A 1 -10.83 10.62 -3.17
N GLY A 2 -9.65 10.77 -3.78
CA GLY A 2 -9.49 11.55 -5.01
C GLY A 2 -10.35 11.09 -6.20
N ILE A 3 -10.59 9.79 -6.36
CA ILE A 3 -11.48 9.26 -7.41
C ILE A 3 -12.92 9.62 -7.11
N TYR A 4 -13.37 9.47 -5.86
CA TYR A 4 -14.73 9.83 -5.43
C TYR A 4 -15.04 11.32 -5.65
N HIS A 5 -14.08 12.19 -5.40
CA HIS A 5 -14.23 13.65 -5.58
C HIS A 5 -13.91 14.14 -7.01
N GLY A 6 -13.59 13.23 -7.94
CA GLY A 6 -13.27 13.61 -9.31
C GLY A 6 -11.93 14.32 -9.50
N THR A 7 -11.04 14.28 -8.50
CA THR A 7 -9.73 14.98 -8.55
C THR A 7 -8.59 14.10 -9.06
N ASN A 8 -8.83 12.80 -9.29
CA ASN A 8 -7.82 11.91 -9.86
C ASN A 8 -7.88 11.96 -11.39
N ALA A 9 -6.86 12.56 -12.01
CA ALA A 9 -6.79 12.73 -13.47
C ALA A 9 -6.67 11.41 -14.26
N ALA A 10 -6.26 10.32 -13.62
CA ALA A 10 -6.17 9.00 -14.25
C ALA A 10 -7.51 8.24 -14.27
N ALA A 11 -8.49 8.68 -13.48
CA ALA A 11 -9.78 8.00 -13.41
C ALA A 11 -10.70 8.40 -14.55
N THR A 12 -11.46 7.43 -15.07
CA THR A 12 -12.55 7.66 -16.02
C THR A 12 -13.90 7.42 -15.34
N TYR A 13 -14.92 8.17 -15.71
CA TYR A 13 -16.24 8.12 -15.07
C TYR A 13 -17.35 7.80 -16.07
N PRO A 14 -18.45 7.10 -15.67
CA PRO A 14 -18.71 6.58 -14.32
C PRO A 14 -17.77 5.44 -13.96
N ARG A 15 -17.49 5.23 -12.64
CA ARG A 15 -16.57 4.20 -12.16
C ARG A 15 -17.03 3.60 -10.84
N ILE A 16 -17.03 2.27 -10.73
CA ILE A 16 -17.07 1.58 -9.44
C ILE A 16 -15.66 1.63 -8.88
N ILE A 17 -15.50 2.24 -7.70
CA ILE A 17 -14.20 2.41 -7.05
C ILE A 17 -13.84 1.20 -6.17
N GLY A 18 -12.67 1.26 -5.50
CA GLY A 18 -12.15 0.21 -4.61
C GLY A 18 -11.13 -0.69 -5.29
N HIS A 19 -9.96 -0.85 -4.69
CA HIS A 19 -8.87 -1.67 -5.23
C HIS A 19 -8.21 -2.55 -4.15
N GLU A 20 -8.63 -2.45 -2.92
CA GLU A 20 -8.25 -3.33 -1.82
C GLU A 20 -9.38 -4.34 -1.64
N MET A 21 -9.23 -5.56 -2.18
CA MET A 21 -10.35 -6.48 -2.38
C MET A 21 -10.00 -7.89 -1.91
N VAL A 22 -10.84 -8.43 -1.05
CA VAL A 22 -10.88 -9.86 -0.70
C VAL A 22 -12.25 -10.40 -1.09
N GLY A 23 -12.31 -11.63 -1.52
CA GLY A 23 -13.57 -12.26 -1.90
C GLY A 23 -13.51 -13.77 -1.87
N VAL A 24 -14.66 -14.39 -2.14
CA VAL A 24 -14.82 -15.83 -2.29
C VAL A 24 -15.17 -16.14 -3.74
N VAL A 25 -14.54 -17.14 -4.30
CA VAL A 25 -14.84 -17.61 -5.67
C VAL A 25 -16.21 -18.26 -5.67
N GLU A 26 -17.18 -17.64 -6.37
CA GLU A 26 -18.55 -18.15 -6.53
C GLU A 26 -18.71 -18.99 -7.80
N GLU A 27 -18.06 -18.54 -8.89
CA GLU A 27 -18.12 -19.21 -10.19
C GLU A 27 -16.76 -19.19 -10.87
N THR A 28 -16.49 -20.18 -11.72
CA THR A 28 -15.29 -20.25 -12.53
C THR A 28 -15.61 -20.45 -14.00
N GLY A 29 -14.87 -19.79 -14.88
CA GLY A 29 -14.92 -20.05 -16.32
C GLY A 29 -14.33 -21.43 -16.67
N ALA A 30 -14.61 -21.93 -17.88
CA ALA A 30 -14.20 -23.26 -18.32
C ALA A 30 -12.68 -23.45 -18.38
N ASP A 31 -11.90 -22.37 -18.58
CA ASP A 31 -10.45 -22.40 -18.72
C ASP A 31 -9.70 -22.21 -17.40
N VAL A 32 -10.39 -21.96 -16.29
CA VAL A 32 -9.81 -21.80 -14.94
C VAL A 32 -9.29 -23.14 -14.45
N LYS A 33 -8.03 -23.18 -13.96
CA LYS A 33 -7.34 -24.43 -13.59
C LYS A 33 -6.96 -24.51 -12.12
N ASN A 34 -6.62 -23.38 -11.50
CA ASN A 34 -6.03 -23.36 -10.17
C ASN A 34 -6.97 -22.81 -9.11
N LEU A 35 -8.10 -22.22 -9.49
CA LEU A 35 -9.12 -21.75 -8.55
C LEU A 35 -10.31 -22.71 -8.51
N LYS A 36 -10.90 -22.83 -7.33
CA LYS A 36 -12.11 -23.60 -7.07
C LYS A 36 -13.16 -22.73 -6.40
N ILE A 37 -14.44 -23.04 -6.64
CA ILE A 37 -15.55 -22.44 -5.89
C ILE A 37 -15.29 -22.62 -4.39
N GLY A 38 -15.51 -21.56 -3.62
CA GLY A 38 -15.23 -21.50 -2.19
C GLY A 38 -13.79 -21.08 -1.83
N ASN A 39 -12.86 -20.96 -2.77
CA ASN A 39 -11.55 -20.40 -2.45
C ASN A 39 -11.68 -18.93 -2.02
N ARG A 40 -11.06 -18.59 -0.90
CA ARG A 40 -10.86 -17.20 -0.49
C ARG A 40 -9.67 -16.63 -1.25
N VAL A 41 -9.82 -15.45 -1.82
CA VAL A 41 -8.80 -14.84 -2.67
C VAL A 41 -8.64 -13.36 -2.36
N ILE A 42 -7.40 -12.87 -2.45
CA ILE A 42 -7.14 -11.44 -2.67
C ILE A 42 -6.98 -11.19 -4.16
N ILE A 43 -7.48 -10.08 -4.64
CA ILE A 43 -7.48 -9.73 -6.05
C ILE A 43 -6.42 -8.66 -6.31
N ASN A 44 -5.49 -8.93 -7.22
CA ASN A 44 -4.52 -7.93 -7.68
C ASN A 44 -5.26 -6.77 -8.37
N GLN A 45 -5.04 -5.58 -7.89
CA GLN A 45 -5.64 -4.37 -8.45
C GLN A 45 -5.04 -3.98 -9.82
N VAL A 46 -3.83 -4.45 -10.12
CA VAL A 46 -3.12 -4.11 -11.36
C VAL A 46 -3.29 -5.22 -12.38
N THR A 47 -3.83 -4.87 -13.55
CA THR A 47 -3.91 -5.75 -14.72
C THR A 47 -2.92 -5.29 -15.77
N SER A 48 -2.04 -6.20 -16.22
CA SER A 48 -1.05 -5.97 -17.27
C SER A 48 -1.42 -6.72 -18.55
N CYS A 49 -0.97 -6.23 -19.73
CA CYS A 49 -1.33 -6.82 -21.02
C CYS A 49 -0.58 -8.13 -21.33
N GLY A 50 0.52 -8.43 -20.65
CA GLY A 50 1.34 -9.62 -20.86
C GLY A 50 2.29 -9.55 -22.08
N GLU A 51 2.08 -8.65 -23.05
CA GLU A 51 2.76 -8.68 -24.36
C GLU A 51 3.68 -7.49 -24.66
N CYS A 52 3.52 -6.35 -23.98
CA CYS A 52 4.40 -5.19 -24.17
C CYS A 52 5.83 -5.46 -23.67
N TYR A 53 6.76 -4.57 -24.01
CA TYR A 53 8.16 -4.76 -23.63
C TYR A 53 8.38 -4.95 -22.12
N PRO A 54 7.84 -4.10 -21.23
CA PRO A 54 7.96 -4.34 -19.79
C PRO A 54 7.39 -5.67 -19.33
N CYS A 55 6.22 -6.08 -19.85
CA CYS A 55 5.59 -7.35 -19.49
C CYS A 55 6.47 -8.55 -19.86
N ARG A 56 7.04 -8.56 -21.08
CA ARG A 56 7.97 -9.61 -21.50
C ARG A 56 9.26 -9.67 -20.68
N LYS A 57 9.59 -8.59 -19.96
CA LYS A 57 10.72 -8.53 -19.00
C LYS A 57 10.29 -8.84 -17.56
N GLY A 58 9.08 -9.33 -17.33
CA GLY A 58 8.56 -9.63 -15.99
C GLY A 58 8.18 -8.39 -15.16
N ARG A 59 8.06 -7.22 -15.79
CA ARG A 59 7.74 -5.94 -15.13
C ARG A 59 6.33 -5.50 -15.46
N GLY A 60 5.33 -6.34 -15.15
CA GLY A 60 3.91 -6.05 -15.40
C GLY A 60 3.41 -4.80 -14.69
N ASN A 61 4.01 -4.43 -13.57
CA ASN A 61 3.70 -3.23 -12.79
C ASN A 61 3.99 -1.90 -13.53
N VAL A 62 4.77 -1.93 -14.60
CA VAL A 62 5.06 -0.78 -15.49
C VAL A 62 4.63 -1.09 -16.93
N CYS A 63 3.54 -1.84 -17.09
CA CYS A 63 2.96 -2.17 -18.39
C CYS A 63 2.54 -0.91 -19.15
N ASP A 64 2.82 -0.84 -20.46
CA ASP A 64 2.42 0.29 -21.33
C ASP A 64 0.89 0.45 -21.41
N HIS A 65 0.14 -0.64 -21.15
CA HIS A 65 -1.33 -0.70 -21.15
C HIS A 65 -1.90 -1.05 -19.77
N LEU A 66 -1.17 -0.65 -18.71
CA LEU A 66 -1.56 -0.93 -17.33
C LEU A 66 -2.95 -0.39 -17.02
N LYS A 67 -3.76 -1.22 -16.38
CA LYS A 67 -5.06 -0.84 -15.84
C LYS A 67 -5.12 -1.13 -14.35
N VAL A 68 -5.64 -0.18 -13.59
CA VAL A 68 -5.87 -0.33 -12.15
C VAL A 68 -7.37 -0.40 -11.91
N ARG A 69 -7.81 -1.44 -11.21
CA ARG A 69 -9.22 -1.60 -10.79
C ARG A 69 -9.58 -0.47 -9.84
N GLY A 70 -10.79 0.03 -9.96
CA GLY A 70 -11.26 1.19 -9.21
C GLY A 70 -10.74 2.54 -9.73
N VAL A 71 -9.84 2.56 -10.74
CA VAL A 71 -9.30 3.77 -11.39
C VAL A 71 -9.60 3.76 -12.90
N HIS A 72 -8.97 2.84 -13.63
CA HIS A 72 -9.10 2.72 -15.10
C HIS A 72 -10.23 1.78 -15.52
N ILE A 73 -10.49 0.76 -14.70
CA ILE A 73 -11.57 -0.22 -14.86
C ILE A 73 -12.32 -0.35 -13.53
N ASP A 74 -13.52 -0.93 -13.56
CA ASP A 74 -14.34 -1.06 -12.36
C ASP A 74 -13.67 -1.87 -11.27
N GLY A 75 -13.80 -1.39 -10.04
CA GLY A 75 -13.20 -1.95 -8.83
C GLY A 75 -14.17 -2.78 -7.99
N GLY A 76 -13.82 -2.94 -6.71
CA GLY A 76 -14.41 -3.90 -5.79
C GLY A 76 -15.58 -3.41 -4.93
N TYR A 77 -16.02 -2.16 -5.02
CA TYR A 77 -17.21 -1.71 -4.24
C TYR A 77 -18.50 -2.24 -4.85
N ARG A 78 -18.61 -3.56 -4.91
CA ARG A 78 -19.75 -4.33 -5.44
C ARG A 78 -19.79 -5.72 -4.80
N GLU A 79 -20.93 -6.39 -4.90
CA GLU A 79 -21.10 -7.74 -4.37
C GLU A 79 -20.33 -8.79 -5.20
N TYR A 80 -20.32 -8.65 -6.53
CA TYR A 80 -19.66 -9.60 -7.44
C TYR A 80 -18.77 -8.87 -8.45
N ILE A 81 -17.64 -9.48 -8.76
CA ILE A 81 -16.69 -9.00 -9.76
C ILE A 81 -16.13 -10.18 -10.56
N ALA A 82 -16.08 -10.03 -11.89
CA ALA A 82 -15.37 -10.97 -12.74
C ALA A 82 -13.92 -10.50 -12.96
N VAL A 83 -12.98 -11.39 -12.70
CA VAL A 83 -11.54 -11.10 -12.82
C VAL A 83 -10.80 -12.30 -13.47
N PRO A 84 -9.68 -12.08 -14.17
CA PRO A 84 -8.83 -13.17 -14.63
C PRO A 84 -8.30 -14.01 -13.45
N GLU A 85 -8.15 -15.32 -13.65
CA GLU A 85 -7.53 -16.20 -12.67
C GLU A 85 -6.14 -15.70 -12.24
N SER A 86 -5.36 -15.16 -13.17
CA SER A 86 -4.01 -14.62 -12.94
C SER A 86 -3.97 -13.46 -11.94
N ASP A 87 -5.08 -12.78 -11.73
CA ASP A 87 -5.19 -11.66 -10.79
C ASP A 87 -5.61 -12.12 -9.38
N CYS A 88 -5.90 -13.41 -9.19
CA CYS A 88 -6.38 -13.98 -7.93
C CYS A 88 -5.27 -14.73 -7.20
N TYR A 89 -5.06 -14.45 -5.92
CA TYR A 89 -4.17 -15.19 -5.05
C TYR A 89 -4.96 -15.83 -3.92
N ILE A 90 -4.85 -17.16 -3.79
CA ILE A 90 -5.56 -17.94 -2.75
C ILE A 90 -5.00 -17.53 -1.39
N LEU A 91 -5.90 -17.20 -0.48
CA LEU A 91 -5.56 -16.87 0.91
C LEU A 91 -5.48 -18.13 1.76
N PRO A 92 -4.52 -18.21 2.70
CA PRO A 92 -4.50 -19.29 3.68
C PRO A 92 -5.69 -19.17 4.64
N ASP A 93 -6.21 -20.29 5.12
CA ASP A 93 -7.35 -20.33 6.04
C ASP A 93 -7.07 -19.62 7.38
N SER A 94 -5.80 -19.54 7.77
CA SER A 94 -5.37 -18.88 9.02
C SER A 94 -5.40 -17.36 8.97
N LEU A 95 -5.55 -16.75 7.80
CA LEU A 95 -5.59 -15.30 7.63
C LEU A 95 -7.03 -14.81 7.60
N SER A 96 -7.38 -13.85 8.47
CA SER A 96 -8.70 -13.21 8.48
C SER A 96 -8.90 -12.34 7.22
N ASP A 97 -10.16 -12.03 6.87
CA ASP A 97 -10.45 -11.14 5.74
C ASP A 97 -10.02 -9.70 6.05
N GLU A 98 -10.14 -9.28 7.30
CA GLU A 98 -9.69 -7.97 7.80
C GLU A 98 -8.17 -7.79 7.65
N ASP A 99 -7.40 -8.84 7.93
CA ASP A 99 -5.94 -8.80 7.73
C ASP A 99 -5.58 -8.94 6.24
N ALA A 100 -6.31 -9.78 5.51
CA ALA A 100 -6.05 -10.01 4.10
C ALA A 100 -6.28 -8.76 3.24
N VAL A 101 -7.28 -7.93 3.54
CA VAL A 101 -7.51 -6.67 2.81
C VAL A 101 -6.35 -5.69 2.97
N MET A 102 -5.59 -5.80 4.07
CA MET A 102 -4.41 -4.98 4.32
C MET A 102 -3.16 -5.41 3.53
N ILE A 103 -3.21 -6.52 2.80
CA ILE A 103 -2.05 -6.99 2.00
C ILE A 103 -1.69 -5.96 0.93
N GLU A 104 -2.67 -5.39 0.23
CA GLU A 104 -2.41 -4.41 -0.82
C GLU A 104 -1.64 -3.19 -0.26
N PRO A 105 -2.14 -2.42 0.71
CA PRO A 105 -1.39 -1.28 1.25
C PRO A 105 -0.07 -1.69 1.93
N THR A 106 0.02 -2.90 2.48
CA THR A 106 1.27 -3.42 3.04
C THR A 106 2.34 -3.63 1.96
N THR A 107 1.96 -4.06 0.74
CA THR A 107 2.93 -4.19 -0.36
C THR A 107 3.55 -2.85 -0.74
N ILE A 108 2.79 -1.75 -0.66
CA ILE A 108 3.29 -0.39 -0.90
C ILE A 108 4.31 0.00 0.19
N ALA A 109 4.02 -0.30 1.45
CA ALA A 109 4.94 -0.02 2.56
C ALA A 109 6.25 -0.82 2.43
N ILE A 110 6.17 -2.13 2.11
CA ILE A 110 7.34 -2.97 1.87
C ILE A 110 8.16 -2.41 0.69
N GLN A 111 7.49 -2.07 -0.41
CA GLN A 111 8.15 -1.53 -1.60
C GLN A 111 8.85 -0.19 -1.30
N SER A 112 8.25 0.66 -0.46
CA SER A 112 8.85 1.92 -0.03
C SER A 112 10.16 1.69 0.74
N CYS A 113 10.14 0.81 1.75
CA CYS A 113 11.35 0.46 2.51
C CYS A 113 12.42 -0.21 1.63
N THR A 114 12.00 -1.08 0.70
CA THR A 114 12.92 -1.76 -0.23
C THR A 114 13.59 -0.77 -1.19
N ARG A 115 12.83 0.19 -1.73
CA ARG A 115 13.38 1.21 -2.65
C ARG A 115 14.25 2.25 -1.96
N ALA A 116 13.98 2.48 -0.69
CA ALA A 116 14.81 3.32 0.17
C ALA A 116 16.13 2.62 0.55
N GLU A 117 16.27 1.32 0.24
CA GLU A 117 17.40 0.49 0.68
C GLU A 117 17.64 0.63 2.18
N LEU A 118 16.54 0.68 2.95
CA LEU A 118 16.55 0.99 4.37
C LEU A 118 17.40 -0.01 5.15
N GLU A 119 18.37 0.50 5.91
CA GLU A 119 19.27 -0.26 6.75
C GLU A 119 19.04 0.00 8.24
N LYS A 120 19.64 -0.83 9.09
CA LYS A 120 19.43 -0.80 10.55
C LYS A 120 19.81 0.53 11.18
N ASP A 121 20.92 1.11 10.74
CA ASP A 121 21.51 2.32 11.32
C ASP A 121 21.02 3.62 10.67
N ASP A 122 20.04 3.52 9.76
CA ASP A 122 19.47 4.68 9.11
C ASP A 122 18.67 5.54 10.09
N MET A 123 18.60 6.83 9.79
CA MET A 123 17.70 7.79 10.40
C MET A 123 16.54 8.05 9.45
N LEU A 124 15.47 7.25 9.58
CA LEU A 124 14.27 7.35 8.73
C LEU A 124 13.36 8.47 9.21
N LEU A 125 12.93 9.32 8.28
CA LEU A 125 11.87 10.29 8.49
C LEU A 125 10.62 9.87 7.72
N ILE A 126 9.50 9.68 8.43
CA ILE A 126 8.16 9.46 7.85
C ILE A 126 7.36 10.75 8.04
N TYR A 127 6.96 11.37 6.93
CA TYR A 127 6.13 12.56 6.94
C TYR A 127 4.67 12.21 6.64
N GLY A 128 3.83 12.24 7.69
CA GLY A 128 2.45 11.81 7.70
C GLY A 128 2.23 10.45 8.36
N ALA A 129 1.46 10.42 9.44
CA ALA A 129 1.10 9.20 10.19
C ALA A 129 -0.30 8.66 9.81
N GLY A 130 -0.78 8.95 8.59
CA GLY A 130 -1.99 8.37 8.02
C GLY A 130 -1.80 6.87 7.69
N ALA A 131 -2.78 6.26 7.00
CA ALA A 131 -2.79 4.82 6.71
C ALA A 131 -1.48 4.31 6.10
N LEU A 132 -0.93 5.02 5.10
CA LEU A 132 0.31 4.62 4.45
C LEU A 132 1.53 4.80 5.36
N GLY A 133 1.68 5.97 5.99
CA GLY A 133 2.80 6.24 6.91
C GLY A 133 2.83 5.28 8.09
N SER A 134 1.67 4.94 8.67
CA SER A 134 1.56 3.93 9.73
C SER A 134 1.94 2.53 9.24
N SER A 135 1.60 2.17 8.00
CA SER A 135 2.00 0.90 7.41
C SER A 135 3.51 0.85 7.16
N ILE A 136 4.11 1.93 6.65
CA ILE A 136 5.56 2.07 6.47
C ILE A 136 6.27 1.96 7.83
N LEU A 137 5.77 2.65 8.86
CA LEU A 137 6.33 2.59 10.21
C LEU A 137 6.38 1.16 10.75
N LYS A 138 5.27 0.40 10.61
CA LYS A 138 5.21 -1.00 11.05
C LYS A 138 6.22 -1.90 10.37
N ILE A 139 6.49 -1.69 9.07
CA ILE A 139 7.51 -2.44 8.33
C ILE A 139 8.91 -1.94 8.71
N ALA A 140 9.14 -0.63 8.67
CA ALA A 140 10.43 -0.01 8.93
C ALA A 140 10.94 -0.30 10.36
N SER A 141 10.04 -0.37 11.36
CA SER A 141 10.40 -0.71 12.75
C SER A 141 10.96 -2.13 12.94
N LYS A 142 10.88 -3.00 11.91
CA LYS A 142 11.53 -4.31 11.89
C LYS A 142 12.93 -4.27 11.28
N ILE A 143 13.30 -3.16 10.66
CA ILE A 143 14.55 -2.97 9.90
C ILE A 143 15.44 -1.94 10.58
N CYS A 144 14.89 -0.78 10.95
CA CYS A 144 15.59 0.43 11.39
C CYS A 144 15.21 0.78 12.82
N ASP A 145 16.22 1.15 13.64
CA ASP A 145 16.05 1.50 15.07
C ASP A 145 15.74 2.99 15.29
N HIS A 146 15.93 3.84 14.28
CA HIS A 146 15.85 5.30 14.42
C HIS A 146 14.83 5.90 13.47
N ILE A 147 13.57 5.92 13.91
CA ILE A 147 12.46 6.43 13.11
C ILE A 147 11.88 7.69 13.74
N ILE A 148 11.83 8.76 12.95
CA ILE A 148 11.14 10.01 13.24
C ILE A 148 9.81 9.99 12.47
N VAL A 149 8.68 10.24 13.14
CA VAL A 149 7.37 10.40 12.49
C VAL A 149 6.89 11.82 12.72
N ALA A 150 6.55 12.52 11.66
CA ALA A 150 5.95 13.84 11.71
C ALA A 150 4.50 13.81 11.21
N ASP A 151 3.60 14.44 11.94
CA ASP A 151 2.19 14.63 11.57
C ASP A 151 1.67 15.94 12.18
N ILE A 152 0.48 16.35 11.81
CA ILE A 152 -0.20 17.52 12.39
C ILE A 152 -1.18 17.14 13.51
N MET A 153 -1.47 15.85 13.68
CA MET A 153 -2.45 15.33 14.63
C MET A 153 -1.76 14.60 15.79
N ASP A 154 -1.98 15.06 17.02
CA ASP A 154 -1.34 14.48 18.21
C ASP A 154 -1.75 13.03 18.46
N ASP A 155 -3.03 12.66 18.20
CA ASP A 155 -3.51 11.29 18.32
C ASP A 155 -2.75 10.32 17.39
N LYS A 156 -2.45 10.76 16.18
CA LYS A 156 -1.65 9.97 15.22
C LYS A 156 -0.20 9.83 15.64
N LEU A 157 0.36 10.86 16.25
CA LEU A 157 1.71 10.83 16.80
C LEU A 157 1.82 9.89 18.01
N GLU A 158 0.80 9.83 18.86
CA GLU A 158 0.75 8.86 19.98
C GLU A 158 0.61 7.41 19.45
N GLU A 159 -0.25 7.17 18.45
CA GLU A 159 -0.33 5.87 17.77
C GLU A 159 1.04 5.47 17.18
N ALA A 160 1.75 6.42 16.55
CA ALA A 160 3.07 6.18 15.97
C ALA A 160 4.13 5.80 17.03
N LYS A 161 4.14 6.43 18.19
CA LYS A 161 5.02 6.04 19.31
C LYS A 161 4.81 4.59 19.73
N HIS A 162 3.55 4.18 19.89
CA HIS A 162 3.20 2.80 20.24
C HIS A 162 3.55 1.81 19.12
N ALA A 163 3.58 2.26 17.86
CA ALA A 163 3.93 1.45 16.70
C ALA A 163 5.44 1.37 16.41
N GLY A 164 6.29 2.04 17.21
CA GLY A 164 7.75 1.94 17.12
C GLY A 164 8.48 3.19 16.63
N ALA A 165 7.80 4.35 16.50
CA ALA A 165 8.49 5.60 16.27
C ALA A 165 9.35 5.98 17.49
N LYS A 166 10.64 6.23 17.27
CA LYS A 166 11.55 6.67 18.33
C LYS A 166 11.32 8.13 18.68
N TYR A 167 10.98 8.94 17.69
CA TYR A 167 10.70 10.37 17.84
C TYR A 167 9.44 10.73 17.06
N THR A 168 8.70 11.69 17.59
CA THR A 168 7.52 12.26 16.91
C THR A 168 7.64 13.78 16.90
N ILE A 169 7.09 14.41 15.86
CA ILE A 169 7.07 15.86 15.67
C ILE A 169 5.67 16.29 15.26
N ASN A 170 5.04 17.18 16.01
CA ASN A 170 3.84 17.86 15.56
C ASN A 170 4.24 19.05 14.68
N ALA A 171 4.10 18.90 13.37
CA ALA A 171 4.52 19.90 12.37
C ALA A 171 3.70 21.21 12.39
N MET A 172 2.58 21.28 13.16
CA MET A 172 1.81 22.50 13.34
C MET A 172 2.27 23.33 14.55
N THR A 173 2.83 22.68 15.58
CA THR A 173 3.13 23.32 16.87
C THR A 173 4.61 23.37 17.19
N GLU A 174 5.44 22.58 16.48
CA GLU A 174 6.87 22.51 16.68
C GLU A 174 7.63 23.01 15.43
N ASP A 175 8.85 23.48 15.65
CA ASP A 175 9.77 23.76 14.52
C ASP A 175 10.29 22.44 13.96
N PHE A 176 9.66 22.01 12.86
CA PHE A 176 9.93 20.74 12.21
C PHE A 176 11.43 20.58 11.87
N GLN A 177 12.05 21.59 11.26
CA GLN A 177 13.44 21.52 10.85
C GLN A 177 14.37 21.45 12.04
N ALA A 178 14.15 22.28 13.04
CA ALA A 178 14.96 22.29 14.27
C ALA A 178 14.86 20.94 15.00
N LYS A 179 13.67 20.34 15.08
CA LYS A 179 13.45 19.03 15.70
C LYS A 179 14.10 17.88 14.94
N VAL A 180 14.04 17.87 13.62
CA VAL A 180 14.75 16.86 12.81
C VAL A 180 16.26 16.98 13.06
N LEU A 181 16.83 18.18 13.05
CA LEU A 181 18.25 18.39 13.32
C LEU A 181 18.63 18.01 14.75
N GLU A 182 17.79 18.31 15.74
CA GLU A 182 17.99 17.88 17.13
C GLU A 182 18.10 16.36 17.24
N TYR A 183 17.13 15.61 16.70
CA TYR A 183 17.08 14.15 16.80
C TYR A 183 18.15 13.44 15.96
N THR A 184 18.67 14.10 14.95
CA THR A 184 19.72 13.57 14.06
C THR A 184 21.12 14.12 14.37
N HIS A 185 21.27 14.83 15.49
CA HIS A 185 22.53 15.46 15.89
C HIS A 185 23.13 16.37 14.79
N GLY A 186 22.26 17.15 14.14
CA GLY A 186 22.62 18.13 13.10
C GLY A 186 22.83 17.55 11.69
N ARG A 187 22.67 16.23 11.49
CA ARG A 187 22.94 15.58 10.19
C ARG A 187 21.74 15.58 9.24
N GLY A 188 20.52 15.65 9.76
CA GLY A 188 19.30 15.39 8.99
C GLY A 188 18.98 13.88 8.90
N SER A 189 17.83 13.53 8.31
CA SER A 189 17.50 12.14 8.02
C SER A 189 18.37 11.58 6.90
N THR A 190 18.69 10.28 6.97
CA THR A 190 19.43 9.58 5.89
C THR A 190 18.45 9.09 4.82
N VAL A 191 17.22 8.81 5.23
CA VAL A 191 16.12 8.34 4.37
C VAL A 191 14.83 9.10 4.70
N SER A 192 14.04 9.45 3.67
CA SER A 192 12.75 10.10 3.82
C SER A 192 11.77 9.71 2.71
#